data_b87559e62906e3af807bc8c8e54a4a27
#
_entry.id   b87559e62906e3af807bc8c8e54a4a27
#
_cell.length_a   1.000
_cell.length_b   1.000
_cell.length_c   1.000
_cell.angle_alpha   90.00
_cell.angle_beta   90.00
_cell.angle_gamma   90.00
#
_symmetry.space_group_name_H-M   'P 1'
#
loop_
_entity.id
_entity.type
_entity.pdbx_description
1 polymer ?
#
loop_
_entity_poly.entity_id
_entity_poly.type
_entity_poly.pdbx_seq_one_letter_code
_entity_poly.pdbx_strand_id
1 'polypeptide(L)'
;MTFRGDSRVNLDRFWNTMERSNEIGIGRPGGLSRLTLSDADREMRDLFVSWCEEADLTVEVDELGSIFARRAGECDDLPPVMILSLIHI
;
A
#
# COMPACT_ATOMS: atom_id res chain seq x y z
N MET A 1 -16.87 11.02 -0.66
CA MET A 1 -15.88 11.91 -0.07
C MET A 1 -15.75 13.18 -0.87
N THR A 2 -15.73 14.27 -0.19
CA THR A 2 -15.57 15.57 -0.83
C THR A 2 -14.14 16.04 -0.63
N PHE A 3 -13.47 16.42 -1.71
CA PHE A 3 -12.17 17.06 -1.58
C PHE A 3 -12.37 18.47 -1.06
N ARG A 4 -11.81 18.71 0.07
CA ARG A 4 -11.89 19.99 0.73
C ARG A 4 -10.51 20.59 0.83
N GLY A 5 -10.42 21.83 0.40
CA GLY A 5 -9.16 22.54 0.52
C GLY A 5 -8.07 21.86 -0.25
N ASP A 6 -7.14 21.33 0.45
CA ASP A 6 -5.90 20.89 -0.14
C ASP A 6 -5.89 19.39 -0.47
N SER A 7 -5.89 19.08 -1.77
CA SER A 7 -5.76 17.72 -2.25
C SER A 7 -4.32 17.34 -2.60
N ARG A 8 -3.37 18.21 -2.25
CA ARG A 8 -1.96 17.94 -2.52
C ARG A 8 -1.44 16.82 -1.64
N VAL A 9 -0.45 16.11 -2.17
CA VAL A 9 0.24 15.05 -1.44
C VAL A 9 1.07 15.68 -0.33
N ASN A 10 1.04 15.09 0.84
CA ASN A 10 1.98 15.45 1.90
C ASN A 10 3.34 14.85 1.56
N LEU A 11 4.25 15.67 1.09
CA LEU A 11 5.53 15.22 0.58
C LEU A 11 6.39 14.54 1.64
N ASP A 12 6.42 15.09 2.84
CA ASP A 12 7.22 14.52 3.93
C ASP A 12 6.70 13.13 4.31
N ARG A 13 5.40 12.98 4.43
CA ARG A 13 4.80 11.69 4.75
C ARG A 13 5.05 10.68 3.63
N PHE A 14 4.88 11.09 2.39
CA PHE A 14 5.15 10.24 1.23
C PHE A 14 6.59 9.74 1.24
N TRP A 15 7.54 10.67 1.44
CA TRP A 15 8.95 10.32 1.43
C TRP A 15 9.32 9.40 2.60
N ASN A 16 8.78 9.65 3.78
CA ASN A 16 9.00 8.78 4.94
C ASN A 16 8.46 7.37 4.69
N THR A 17 7.33 7.26 4.00
CA THR A 17 6.76 5.97 3.62
C THR A 17 7.71 5.22 2.69
N MET A 18 8.26 5.91 1.70
CA MET A 18 9.21 5.31 0.77
C MET A 18 10.49 4.86 1.47
N GLU A 19 11.03 5.69 2.35
CA GLU A 19 12.22 5.36 3.12
C GLU A 19 11.99 4.14 4.02
N ARG A 20 10.85 4.08 4.69
CA ARG A 20 10.52 2.93 5.54
C ARG A 20 10.38 1.66 4.71
N SER A 21 9.75 1.75 3.56
CA SER A 21 9.64 0.61 2.65
C SER A 21 11.02 0.12 2.21
N ASN A 22 11.95 1.02 1.96
CA ASN A 22 13.29 0.68 1.49
C ASN A 22 14.16 -0.03 2.54
N GLU A 23 13.73 -0.04 3.79
CA GLU A 23 14.43 -0.78 4.85
C GLU A 23 14.15 -2.27 4.82
N ILE A 24 13.10 -2.70 4.13
CA ILE A 24 12.67 -4.09 4.11
C ILE A 24 13.17 -4.77 2.85
N GLY A 25 13.90 -5.87 3.03
CA GLY A 25 14.39 -6.66 1.92
C GLY A 25 15.56 -6.03 1.19
N ILE A 26 16.55 -5.55 1.91
CA ILE A 26 17.76 -5.00 1.30
C ILE A 26 18.48 -6.14 0.58
N GLY A 27 18.62 -6.00 -0.72
CA GLY A 27 19.30 -6.97 -1.57
C GLY A 27 20.68 -6.51 -1.97
N ARG A 28 20.93 -6.47 -3.28
CA ARG A 28 22.19 -5.94 -3.78
C ARG A 28 22.34 -4.47 -3.40
N PRO A 29 23.57 -3.93 -3.33
CA PRO A 29 23.75 -2.51 -3.05
C PRO A 29 22.89 -1.64 -3.96
N GLY A 30 22.07 -0.78 -3.36
CA GLY A 30 21.14 0.08 -4.09
C GLY A 30 19.87 -0.59 -4.58
N GLY A 31 19.61 -1.85 -4.19
CA GLY A 31 18.43 -2.58 -4.62
C GLY A 31 17.70 -3.26 -3.49
N LEU A 32 16.51 -3.76 -3.81
CA LEU A 32 15.68 -4.50 -2.89
C LEU A 32 15.44 -5.91 -3.40
N SER A 33 15.24 -6.86 -2.49
CA SER A 33 14.84 -8.22 -2.80
C SER A 33 13.69 -8.62 -1.90
N ARG A 34 12.50 -8.82 -2.48
CA ARG A 34 11.28 -9.19 -1.74
C ARG A 34 10.58 -10.30 -2.51
N LEU A 35 11.25 -11.43 -2.60
CA LEU A 35 10.66 -12.56 -3.32
C LEU A 35 9.37 -13.01 -2.66
N THR A 36 8.40 -13.40 -3.45
CA THR A 36 7.11 -13.90 -2.96
C THR A 36 7.32 -15.02 -1.97
N LEU A 37 6.60 -14.96 -0.85
CA LEU A 37 6.66 -15.92 0.25
C LEU A 37 7.96 -15.88 1.06
N SER A 38 8.82 -14.90 0.83
CA SER A 38 10.00 -14.69 1.66
C SER A 38 9.63 -13.91 2.92
N ASP A 39 10.54 -13.88 3.89
CA ASP A 39 10.34 -13.09 5.11
C ASP A 39 10.25 -11.60 4.78
N ALA A 40 11.03 -11.13 3.82
CA ALA A 40 10.98 -9.73 3.39
C ALA A 40 9.62 -9.38 2.79
N ASP A 41 9.06 -10.28 1.98
CA ASP A 41 7.72 -10.11 1.43
C ASP A 41 6.69 -10.00 2.55
N ARG A 42 6.77 -10.88 3.54
CA ARG A 42 5.87 -10.88 4.68
C ARG A 42 5.97 -9.58 5.48
N GLU A 43 7.18 -9.13 5.76
CA GLU A 43 7.36 -7.86 6.48
C GLU A 43 6.76 -6.69 5.74
N MET A 44 6.97 -6.62 4.42
CA MET A 44 6.43 -5.53 3.63
C MET A 44 4.91 -5.57 3.57
N ARG A 45 4.34 -6.76 3.42
CA ARG A 45 2.90 -6.95 3.42
C ARG A 45 2.28 -6.53 4.75
N ASP A 46 2.90 -6.93 5.86
CA ASP A 46 2.43 -6.55 7.19
C ASP A 46 2.51 -5.04 7.39
N LEU A 47 3.58 -4.42 6.94
CA LEU A 47 3.74 -2.97 7.02
C LEU A 47 2.66 -2.25 6.20
N PHE A 48 2.43 -2.71 4.97
CA PHE A 48 1.41 -2.13 4.10
C PHE A 48 0.02 -2.24 4.75
N VAL A 49 -0.30 -3.39 5.30
CA VAL A 49 -1.59 -3.59 5.99
C VAL A 49 -1.73 -2.66 7.18
N SER A 50 -0.67 -2.49 7.96
CA SER A 50 -0.71 -1.57 9.10
C SER A 50 -0.96 -0.13 8.66
N TRP A 51 -0.35 0.31 7.56
CA TRP A 51 -0.61 1.63 7.00
C TRP A 51 -2.05 1.78 6.55
N CYS A 52 -2.62 0.74 5.94
CA CYS A 52 -4.01 0.75 5.53
C CYS A 52 -4.95 0.89 6.72
N GLU A 53 -4.67 0.15 7.80
CA GLU A 53 -5.48 0.23 9.01
C GLU A 53 -5.38 1.62 9.67
N GLU A 54 -4.20 2.21 9.68
CA GLU A 54 -4.02 3.57 10.17
C GLU A 54 -4.81 4.60 9.37
N ALA A 55 -5.01 4.34 8.09
CA ALA A 55 -5.76 5.21 7.19
C ALA A 55 -7.26 4.87 7.16
N ASP A 56 -7.73 4.00 8.04
CA ASP A 56 -9.12 3.55 8.13
C ASP A 56 -9.62 2.87 6.86
N LEU A 57 -8.73 2.13 6.20
CA LEU A 57 -9.10 1.33 5.05
C LEU A 57 -9.49 -0.07 5.46
N THR A 58 -10.45 -0.65 4.75
CA THR A 58 -10.80 -2.05 4.92
C THR A 58 -9.86 -2.91 4.08
N VAL A 59 -9.21 -3.88 4.71
CA VAL A 59 -8.22 -4.73 4.04
C VAL A 59 -8.78 -6.13 3.86
N GLU A 60 -8.67 -6.65 2.64
CA GLU A 60 -9.03 -8.04 2.32
C GLU A 60 -7.86 -8.66 1.56
N VAL A 61 -7.63 -9.94 1.80
CA VAL A 61 -6.61 -10.71 1.11
C VAL A 61 -7.30 -11.91 0.46
N ASP A 62 -7.08 -12.09 -0.83
CA ASP A 62 -7.69 -13.21 -1.53
C ASP A 62 -6.85 -14.49 -1.42
N GLU A 63 -7.32 -15.56 -2.05
CA GLU A 63 -6.68 -16.88 -1.98
C GLU A 63 -5.28 -16.89 -2.62
N LEU A 64 -5.03 -15.98 -3.54
CA LEU A 64 -3.73 -15.88 -4.19
C LEU A 64 -2.78 -14.93 -3.47
N GLY A 65 -3.25 -14.30 -2.39
CA GLY A 65 -2.45 -13.38 -1.61
C GLY A 65 -2.49 -11.94 -2.08
N SER A 66 -3.39 -11.61 -3.00
CA SER A 66 -3.56 -10.20 -3.42
C SER A 66 -4.21 -9.41 -2.29
N ILE A 67 -3.67 -8.23 -2.02
CA ILE A 67 -4.17 -7.36 -0.96
C ILE A 67 -5.04 -6.28 -1.58
N PHE A 68 -6.25 -6.14 -1.05
CA PHE A 68 -7.20 -5.11 -1.45
C PHE A 68 -7.44 -4.19 -0.27
N ALA A 69 -7.13 -2.92 -0.44
CA ALA A 69 -7.41 -1.90 0.56
C ALA A 69 -8.50 -0.99 0.01
N ARG A 70 -9.62 -0.91 0.70
CA ARG A 70 -10.77 -0.16 0.25
C ARG A 70 -11.11 0.96 1.21
N ARG A 71 -11.30 2.14 0.64
CA ARG A 71 -11.82 3.27 1.36
C ARG A 71 -13.30 3.44 1.01
N ALA A 72 -14.15 3.47 2.01
CA ALA A 72 -15.58 3.71 1.80
C ALA A 72 -15.80 5.14 1.28
N GLY A 73 -16.67 5.27 0.29
CA GLY A 73 -17.07 6.57 -0.23
C GLY A 73 -18.36 7.05 0.39
N GLU A 74 -18.87 8.16 -0.12
CA GLU A 74 -20.16 8.70 0.33
C GLU A 74 -21.33 7.88 -0.18
N CYS A 75 -21.17 7.23 -1.35
CA CYS A 75 -22.24 6.46 -2.00
C CYS A 75 -21.74 5.04 -2.22
N ASP A 76 -22.05 4.13 -1.30
CA ASP A 76 -21.60 2.75 -1.39
C ASP A 76 -22.27 1.95 -2.52
N ASP A 77 -23.38 2.45 -3.06
CA ASP A 77 -24.06 1.81 -4.18
C ASP A 77 -23.39 2.11 -5.53
N LEU A 78 -22.41 2.99 -5.56
CA LEU A 78 -21.64 3.27 -6.77
C LEU A 78 -20.42 2.36 -6.86
N PRO A 79 -20.01 2.00 -8.09
CA PRO A 79 -18.80 1.20 -8.26
C PRO A 79 -17.56 1.94 -7.75
N PRO A 80 -16.60 1.24 -7.15
CA PRO A 80 -15.38 1.88 -6.68
C PRO A 80 -14.44 2.22 -7.84
N VAL A 81 -13.59 3.21 -7.60
CA VAL A 81 -12.44 3.46 -8.47
C VAL A 81 -11.30 2.61 -7.96
N MET A 82 -10.66 1.86 -8.84
CA MET A 82 -9.58 0.95 -8.48
C MET A 82 -8.24 1.46 -9.02
N ILE A 83 -7.23 1.45 -8.16
CA ILE A 83 -5.85 1.71 -8.54
C ILE A 83 -5.08 0.42 -8.35
N LEU A 84 -4.48 -0.08 -9.40
CA LEU A 84 -3.74 -1.34 -9.37
C LEU A 84 -2.27 -1.07 -9.61
N SER A 85 -1.44 -1.66 -8.76
CA SER A 85 0.00 -1.59 -8.94
C SER A 85 0.51 -2.93 -9.43
N LEU A 86 1.29 -2.89 -10.49
CA LEU A 86 1.89 -4.08 -11.08
C LEU A 86 3.39 -3.91 -11.16
N ILE A 87 4.08 -5.03 -11.05
CA ILE A 87 5.51 -5.03 -11.30
C ILE A 87 5.74 -5.05 -12.80
N HIS A 88 6.74 -4.33 -13.22
CA HIS A 88 7.15 -4.33 -14.61
C HIS A 88 8.02 -5.55 -14.91
N ILE A 89 7.68 -6.25 -15.98
CA ILE A 89 8.42 -7.41 -16.42
C ILE A 89 9.13 -7.10 -17.71
#